data_f71ba57207e283cfe8d343093b5ff09b
#
_entry.id   f71ba57207e283cfe8d343093b5ff09b
#
_cell.length_a   1.000
_cell.length_b   1.000
_cell.length_c   1.000
_cell.angle_alpha   90.00
_cell.angle_beta   90.00
_cell.angle_gamma   90.00
#
_symmetry.space_group_name_H-M   'P 1'
#
loop_
_entity.id
_entity.type
_entity.pdbx_description
1 polymer ?
#
loop_
_entity_poly.entity_id
_entity_poly.type
_entity_poly.pdbx_seq_one_letter_code
_entity_poly.pdbx_strand_id
1 'polypeptide(L)'
;MSDQPISRFVVPNLAEMPSDIRERIEAVAERSGFVPNVFVALAARPEEFRAFFAMHDTLMDKSEGLSKAERELIVVATSARNDCLYCIVAHGAILRIRSKRPLLADQVAINPFKADLTDRERHIIDFALQVADDSRSITDDRIDEMRSRGFTDDEIWDIGAITAFFALSNRLANFAGIPPNDEFFTMGR
;
A
#
# COMPACT_ATOMS: atom_id res chain seq x y z
N MET A 1 -11.70 20.58 9.12
CA MET A 1 -10.63 20.47 8.10
C MET A 1 -9.36 20.93 8.79
N SER A 2 -8.38 20.03 8.96
CA SER A 2 -7.12 20.42 9.60
C SER A 2 -6.35 21.36 8.66
N ASP A 3 -5.87 22.47 9.19
CA ASP A 3 -5.03 23.46 8.48
C ASP A 3 -3.59 22.92 8.20
N GLN A 4 -3.43 21.60 8.22
CA GLN A 4 -2.14 20.96 7.99
C GLN A 4 -1.83 20.91 6.49
N PRO A 5 -0.62 21.30 6.10
CA PRO A 5 -0.21 21.20 4.69
C PRO A 5 -0.17 19.73 4.23
N ILE A 6 -0.55 19.49 2.98
CA ILE A 6 -0.54 18.16 2.34
C ILE A 6 0.88 17.56 2.27
N SER A 7 1.89 18.40 2.25
CA SER A 7 3.31 18.01 2.20
C SER A 7 4.19 19.08 2.81
N ARG A 8 5.38 18.70 3.28
CA ARG A 8 6.46 19.63 3.64
C ARG A 8 7.03 20.39 2.44
N PHE A 9 6.76 19.90 1.24
CA PHE A 9 7.21 20.49 -0.01
C PHE A 9 6.07 21.22 -0.70
N VAL A 10 6.43 22.17 -1.57
CA VAL A 10 5.45 22.90 -2.38
C VAL A 10 4.69 21.92 -3.26
N VAL A 11 3.39 22.03 -3.19
CA VAL A 11 2.44 21.24 -4.00
C VAL A 11 1.83 22.17 -5.04
N PRO A 12 1.93 21.85 -6.35
CA PRO A 12 1.35 22.69 -7.39
C PRO A 12 -0.18 22.64 -7.36
N ASN A 13 -0.82 23.71 -7.87
CA ASN A 13 -2.24 23.67 -8.13
C ASN A 13 -2.60 22.62 -9.18
N LEU A 14 -3.74 21.98 -9.04
CA LEU A 14 -4.20 20.97 -9.99
C LEU A 14 -4.23 21.51 -11.43
N ALA A 15 -4.64 22.78 -11.62
CA ALA A 15 -4.70 23.42 -12.93
C ALA A 15 -3.31 23.62 -13.60
N GLU A 16 -2.24 23.63 -12.81
CA GLU A 16 -0.86 23.82 -13.28
C GLU A 16 -0.14 22.49 -13.59
N MET A 17 -0.78 21.38 -13.22
CA MET A 17 -0.22 20.03 -13.44
C MET A 17 -0.34 19.62 -14.93
N PRO A 18 0.57 18.76 -15.45
CA PRO A 18 0.39 18.13 -16.75
C PRO A 18 -0.98 17.45 -16.89
N SER A 19 -1.55 17.48 -18.10
CA SER A 19 -2.93 17.01 -18.34
C SER A 19 -3.15 15.57 -17.93
N ASP A 20 -2.22 14.66 -18.23
CA ASP A 20 -2.28 13.25 -17.89
C ASP A 20 -2.30 13.00 -16.36
N ILE A 21 -1.54 13.80 -15.61
CA ILE A 21 -1.53 13.72 -14.14
C ILE A 21 -2.84 14.25 -13.57
N ARG A 22 -3.29 15.40 -14.07
CA ARG A 22 -4.58 15.99 -13.65
C ARG A 22 -5.74 15.04 -13.92
N GLU A 23 -5.84 14.50 -15.14
CA GLU A 23 -6.88 13.53 -15.52
C GLU A 23 -6.88 12.30 -14.60
N ARG A 24 -5.69 11.79 -14.26
CA ARG A 24 -5.57 10.67 -13.32
C ARG A 24 -6.07 11.04 -11.92
N ILE A 25 -5.73 12.21 -11.40
CA ILE A 25 -6.18 12.70 -10.10
C ILE A 25 -7.69 12.88 -10.10
N GLU A 26 -8.26 13.50 -11.13
CA GLU A 26 -9.69 13.71 -11.29
C GLU A 26 -10.45 12.37 -11.36
N ALA A 27 -9.95 11.39 -12.11
CA ALA A 27 -10.55 10.06 -12.20
C ALA A 27 -10.51 9.30 -10.85
N VAL A 28 -9.48 9.50 -10.04
CA VAL A 28 -9.44 8.94 -8.68
C VAL A 28 -10.42 9.67 -7.78
N ALA A 29 -10.49 10.99 -7.84
CA ALA A 29 -11.43 11.79 -7.06
C ALA A 29 -12.89 11.43 -7.36
N GLU A 30 -13.23 11.21 -8.63
CA GLU A 30 -14.57 10.78 -9.05
C GLU A 30 -14.97 9.43 -8.43
N ARG A 31 -14.03 8.47 -8.38
CA ARG A 31 -14.29 7.13 -7.83
C ARG A 31 -14.33 7.08 -6.31
N SER A 32 -13.49 7.86 -5.64
CA SER A 32 -13.35 7.85 -4.17
C SER A 32 -14.19 8.89 -3.46
N GLY A 33 -14.64 9.93 -4.17
CA GLY A 33 -15.35 11.09 -3.61
C GLY A 33 -14.43 12.17 -3.04
N PHE A 34 -13.11 11.99 -3.10
CA PHE A 34 -12.10 12.95 -2.65
C PHE A 34 -10.78 12.74 -3.38
N VAL A 35 -9.87 13.70 -3.29
CA VAL A 35 -8.51 13.58 -3.83
C VAL A 35 -7.58 13.04 -2.75
N PRO A 36 -6.98 11.85 -2.90
CA PRO A 36 -6.02 11.36 -1.93
C PRO A 36 -4.76 12.21 -1.90
N ASN A 37 -4.30 12.60 -0.71
CA ASN A 37 -3.18 13.51 -0.51
C ASN A 37 -1.88 13.05 -1.20
N VAL A 38 -1.64 11.73 -1.28
CA VAL A 38 -0.44 11.18 -1.94
C VAL A 38 -0.38 11.54 -3.42
N PHE A 39 -1.52 11.59 -4.12
CA PHE A 39 -1.57 11.96 -5.54
C PHE A 39 -1.11 13.39 -5.74
N VAL A 40 -1.63 14.30 -4.92
CA VAL A 40 -1.30 15.73 -5.01
C VAL A 40 0.16 15.98 -4.60
N ALA A 41 0.62 15.34 -3.52
CA ALA A 41 1.99 15.49 -3.03
C ALA A 41 3.03 14.98 -4.03
N LEU A 42 2.79 13.82 -4.67
CA LEU A 42 3.73 13.26 -5.67
C LEU A 42 3.67 13.99 -7.01
N ALA A 43 2.55 14.64 -7.35
CA ALA A 43 2.40 15.38 -8.61
C ALA A 43 3.35 16.58 -8.76
N ALA A 44 3.99 17.02 -7.66
CA ALA A 44 5.05 18.01 -7.68
C ALA A 44 6.27 17.57 -8.54
N ARG A 45 6.38 16.27 -8.85
CA ARG A 45 7.43 15.67 -9.68
C ARG A 45 6.80 14.76 -10.74
N PRO A 46 6.41 15.31 -11.89
CA PRO A 46 5.63 14.61 -12.91
C PRO A 46 6.19 13.27 -13.37
N GLU A 47 7.50 13.20 -13.63
CA GLU A 47 8.14 11.96 -14.13
C GLU A 47 8.19 10.89 -13.03
N GLU A 48 8.48 11.28 -11.79
CA GLU A 48 8.46 10.37 -10.65
C GLU A 48 7.03 9.89 -10.35
N PHE A 49 6.04 10.76 -10.47
CA PHE A 49 4.62 10.41 -10.35
C PHE A 49 4.22 9.30 -11.34
N ARG A 50 4.58 9.48 -12.63
CA ARG A 50 4.27 8.50 -13.67
C ARG A 50 4.92 7.14 -13.38
N ALA A 51 6.21 7.14 -13.05
CA ALA A 51 6.94 5.92 -12.74
C ALA A 51 6.39 5.22 -11.49
N PHE A 52 6.10 5.98 -10.43
CA PHE A 52 5.53 5.47 -9.19
C PHE A 52 4.19 4.79 -9.41
N PHE A 53 3.26 5.47 -10.07
CA PHE A 53 1.92 4.91 -10.28
C PHE A 53 1.88 3.83 -11.36
N ALA A 54 2.79 3.84 -12.33
CA ALA A 54 2.94 2.71 -13.26
C ALA A 54 3.36 1.42 -12.52
N MET A 55 4.32 1.51 -11.61
CA MET A 55 4.73 0.36 -10.78
C MET A 55 3.63 -0.05 -9.80
N HIS A 56 2.98 0.91 -9.13
CA HIS A 56 1.85 0.66 -8.25
C HIS A 56 0.75 -0.14 -8.95
N ASP A 57 0.29 0.32 -10.11
CA ASP A 57 -0.80 -0.32 -10.84
C ASP A 57 -0.40 -1.73 -11.31
N THR A 58 0.84 -1.88 -11.78
CA THR A 58 1.39 -3.19 -12.18
C THR A 58 1.34 -4.19 -11.02
N LEU A 59 1.63 -3.76 -9.80
CA LEU A 59 1.65 -4.65 -8.63
C LEU A 59 0.26 -4.84 -8.01
N MET A 60 -0.57 -3.78 -7.95
CA MET A 60 -1.80 -3.80 -7.15
C MET A 60 -3.06 -4.14 -7.97
N ASP A 61 -3.03 -3.95 -9.30
CA ASP A 61 -4.22 -4.15 -10.14
C ASP A 61 -4.24 -5.48 -10.92
N LYS A 62 -3.26 -6.35 -10.73
CA LYS A 62 -3.29 -7.70 -11.31
C LYS A 62 -4.58 -8.44 -10.95
N SER A 63 -5.11 -9.18 -11.92
CA SER A 63 -6.27 -10.07 -11.76
C SER A 63 -5.89 -11.51 -11.35
N GLU A 64 -4.63 -11.89 -11.53
CA GLU A 64 -4.10 -13.23 -11.29
C GLU A 64 -3.21 -13.29 -10.04
N GLY A 65 -3.00 -14.51 -9.52
CA GLY A 65 -2.18 -14.75 -8.34
C GLY A 65 -2.85 -14.27 -7.05
N LEU A 66 -2.15 -13.43 -6.28
CA LEU A 66 -2.68 -12.88 -5.04
C LEU A 66 -3.97 -12.09 -5.28
N SER A 67 -4.98 -12.32 -4.46
CA SER A 67 -6.19 -11.51 -4.48
C SER A 67 -5.90 -10.04 -4.12
N LYS A 68 -6.80 -9.12 -4.53
CA LYS A 68 -6.66 -7.70 -4.17
C LYS A 68 -6.65 -7.46 -2.66
N ALA A 69 -7.34 -8.29 -1.88
CA ALA A 69 -7.30 -8.21 -0.43
C ALA A 69 -5.95 -8.66 0.14
N GLU A 70 -5.36 -9.74 -0.39
CA GLU A 70 -4.03 -10.21 0.03
C GLU A 70 -2.92 -9.19 -0.31
N ARG A 71 -3.01 -8.50 -1.45
CA ARG A 71 -2.09 -7.40 -1.80
C ARG A 71 -2.17 -6.27 -0.78
N GLU A 72 -3.37 -5.83 -0.42
CA GLU A 72 -3.57 -4.79 0.59
C GLU A 72 -3.15 -5.25 1.99
N LEU A 73 -3.30 -6.53 2.29
CA LEU A 73 -2.85 -7.12 3.55
C LEU A 73 -1.32 -7.00 3.73
N ILE A 74 -0.56 -7.28 2.66
CA ILE A 74 0.89 -7.08 2.62
C ILE A 74 1.23 -5.61 2.89
N VAL A 75 0.54 -4.70 2.20
CA VAL A 75 0.77 -3.26 2.35
C VAL A 75 0.54 -2.79 3.78
N VAL A 76 -0.59 -3.17 4.39
CA VAL A 76 -0.90 -2.75 5.77
C VAL A 76 0.13 -3.30 6.75
N ALA A 77 0.49 -4.59 6.67
CA ALA A 77 1.46 -5.21 7.56
C ALA A 77 2.85 -4.55 7.47
N THR A 78 3.34 -4.36 6.25
CA THR A 78 4.68 -3.79 6.02
C THR A 78 4.71 -2.28 6.27
N SER A 79 3.60 -1.57 6.02
CA SER A 79 3.49 -0.14 6.34
C SER A 79 3.44 0.11 7.85
N ALA A 80 2.83 -0.79 8.62
CA ALA A 80 2.87 -0.74 10.08
C ALA A 80 4.31 -0.94 10.60
N ARG A 81 5.07 -1.84 9.97
CA ARG A 81 6.48 -2.07 10.29
C ARG A 81 7.36 -0.84 10.01
N ASN A 82 6.98 -0.03 9.04
CA ASN A 82 7.67 1.19 8.64
C ASN A 82 7.10 2.48 9.29
N ASP A 83 6.17 2.36 10.25
CA ASP A 83 5.51 3.48 10.93
C ASP A 83 4.92 4.52 9.95
N CYS A 84 4.35 4.06 8.82
CA CYS A 84 3.77 4.94 7.83
C CYS A 84 2.29 5.17 8.07
N LEU A 85 1.94 6.24 8.80
CA LEU A 85 0.56 6.56 9.12
C LEU A 85 -0.31 6.68 7.86
N TYR A 86 0.17 7.40 6.82
CA TYR A 86 -0.59 7.55 5.57
C TYR A 86 -0.97 6.19 4.98
N CYS A 87 0.03 5.33 4.79
CA CYS A 87 -0.16 4.05 4.12
C CYS A 87 -1.00 3.07 4.95
N ILE A 88 -0.82 3.05 6.28
CA ILE A 88 -1.65 2.22 7.17
C ILE A 88 -3.12 2.60 7.05
N VAL A 89 -3.42 3.91 7.08
CA VAL A 89 -4.79 4.41 7.08
C VAL A 89 -5.44 4.25 5.70
N ALA A 90 -4.75 4.66 4.64
CA ALA A 90 -5.27 4.59 3.27
C ALA A 90 -5.47 3.15 2.79
N HIS A 91 -4.43 2.32 2.88
CA HIS A 91 -4.52 0.91 2.47
C HIS A 91 -5.33 0.07 3.45
N GLY A 92 -5.38 0.45 4.73
CA GLY A 92 -6.30 -0.15 5.69
C GLY A 92 -7.77 0.04 5.29
N ALA A 93 -8.14 1.21 4.77
CA ALA A 93 -9.47 1.45 4.21
C ALA A 93 -9.77 0.52 3.02
N ILE A 94 -8.81 0.41 2.10
CA ILE A 94 -8.97 -0.45 0.92
C ILE A 94 -9.01 -1.94 1.33
N LEU A 95 -8.19 -2.36 2.30
CA LEU A 95 -8.23 -3.72 2.85
C LEU A 95 -9.61 -4.05 3.45
N ARG A 96 -10.19 -3.15 4.25
CA ARG A 96 -11.55 -3.35 4.80
C ARG A 96 -12.58 -3.58 3.70
N ILE A 97 -12.54 -2.76 2.65
CA ILE A 97 -13.46 -2.87 1.51
C ILE A 97 -13.25 -4.18 0.74
N ARG A 98 -12.00 -4.52 0.43
CA ARG A 98 -11.66 -5.69 -0.41
C ARG A 98 -11.87 -7.01 0.32
N SER A 99 -11.53 -7.08 1.60
CA SER A 99 -11.69 -8.29 2.42
C SER A 99 -13.11 -8.46 2.98
N LYS A 100 -13.91 -7.38 3.01
CA LYS A 100 -15.20 -7.31 3.73
C LYS A 100 -15.08 -7.66 5.23
N ARG A 101 -13.92 -7.41 5.81
CA ARG A 101 -13.59 -7.66 7.22
C ARG A 101 -13.20 -6.33 7.88
N PRO A 102 -14.16 -5.62 8.53
CA PRO A 102 -13.94 -4.23 8.97
C PRO A 102 -12.87 -4.06 10.05
N LEU A 103 -12.54 -5.13 10.80
CA LEU A 103 -11.54 -5.08 11.87
C LEU A 103 -10.15 -5.56 11.44
N LEU A 104 -10.02 -6.21 10.27
CA LEU A 104 -8.81 -6.89 9.86
C LEU A 104 -7.62 -5.93 9.76
N ALA A 105 -7.83 -4.76 9.14
CA ALA A 105 -6.76 -3.78 8.95
C ALA A 105 -6.19 -3.28 10.28
N ASP A 106 -7.07 -3.00 11.25
CA ASP A 106 -6.66 -2.55 12.59
C ASP A 106 -5.89 -3.64 13.34
N GLN A 107 -6.36 -4.89 13.26
CA GLN A 107 -5.68 -6.03 13.87
C GLN A 107 -4.28 -6.25 13.30
N VAL A 108 -4.16 -6.21 11.97
CA VAL A 108 -2.88 -6.41 11.28
C VAL A 108 -1.91 -5.28 11.56
N ALA A 109 -2.38 -4.03 11.58
CA ALA A 109 -1.54 -2.88 11.87
C ALA A 109 -1.01 -2.88 13.31
N ILE A 110 -1.82 -3.36 14.27
CA ILE A 110 -1.43 -3.38 15.69
C ILE A 110 -0.56 -4.59 16.02
N ASN A 111 -1.03 -5.79 15.62
CA ASN A 111 -0.30 -7.03 15.87
C ASN A 111 -0.70 -8.11 14.85
N PRO A 112 0.03 -8.23 13.73
CA PRO A 112 -0.30 -9.19 12.68
C PRO A 112 -0.29 -10.65 13.16
N PHE A 113 0.51 -10.99 14.18
CA PHE A 113 0.58 -12.36 14.72
C PHE A 113 -0.66 -12.76 15.54
N LYS A 114 -1.50 -11.80 15.93
CA LYS A 114 -2.75 -12.03 16.69
C LYS A 114 -4.00 -11.69 15.89
N ALA A 115 -3.82 -11.22 14.65
CA ALA A 115 -4.92 -10.90 13.76
C ALA A 115 -5.70 -12.18 13.36
N ASP A 116 -6.98 -12.01 13.07
CA ASP A 116 -7.84 -13.07 12.57
C ASP A 116 -7.54 -13.37 11.11
N LEU A 117 -6.55 -14.22 10.86
CA LEU A 117 -6.00 -14.55 9.54
C LEU A 117 -6.26 -16.01 9.21
N THR A 118 -6.54 -16.27 7.94
CA THR A 118 -6.43 -17.63 7.39
C THR A 118 -4.96 -18.11 7.39
N ASP A 119 -4.73 -19.41 7.27
CA ASP A 119 -3.37 -19.95 7.20
C ASP A 119 -2.60 -19.37 6.01
N ARG A 120 -3.26 -19.18 4.86
CA ARG A 120 -2.66 -18.56 3.68
C ARG A 120 -2.26 -17.11 3.93
N GLU A 121 -3.15 -16.30 4.50
CA GLU A 121 -2.86 -14.91 4.86
C GLU A 121 -1.71 -14.81 5.88
N ARG A 122 -1.64 -15.75 6.81
CA ARG A 122 -0.56 -15.82 7.79
C ARG A 122 0.80 -16.06 7.12
N HIS A 123 0.88 -17.00 6.19
CA HIS A 123 2.11 -17.24 5.42
C HIS A 123 2.52 -16.04 4.57
N ILE A 124 1.55 -15.35 3.95
CA ILE A 124 1.81 -14.11 3.20
C ILE A 124 2.45 -13.05 4.12
N ILE A 125 1.85 -12.80 5.29
CA ILE A 125 2.35 -11.79 6.23
C ILE A 125 3.73 -12.18 6.77
N ASP A 126 3.92 -13.43 7.19
CA ASP A 126 5.20 -13.91 7.72
C ASP A 126 6.33 -13.72 6.71
N PHE A 127 6.07 -14.09 5.44
CA PHE A 127 7.06 -13.90 4.37
C PHE A 127 7.29 -12.41 4.05
N ALA A 128 6.22 -11.60 3.93
CA ALA A 128 6.34 -10.18 3.68
C ALA A 128 7.13 -9.45 4.78
N LEU A 129 6.87 -9.77 6.05
CA LEU A 129 7.60 -9.19 7.17
C LEU A 129 9.07 -9.62 7.20
N GLN A 130 9.37 -10.87 6.84
CA GLN A 130 10.75 -11.33 6.69
C GLN A 130 11.48 -10.55 5.59
N VAL A 131 10.83 -10.34 4.42
CA VAL A 131 11.40 -9.50 3.35
C VAL A 131 11.60 -8.05 3.82
N ALA A 132 10.66 -7.50 4.58
CA ALA A 132 10.74 -6.12 5.08
C ALA A 132 11.85 -5.92 6.11
N ASP A 133 12.02 -6.87 7.03
CA ASP A 133 12.94 -6.76 8.16
C ASP A 133 14.38 -7.18 7.81
N ASP A 134 14.52 -8.30 7.09
CA ASP A 134 15.83 -8.83 6.68
C ASP A 134 15.74 -9.64 5.37
N SER A 135 15.62 -8.95 4.25
CA SER A 135 15.53 -9.59 2.93
C SER A 135 16.73 -10.49 2.60
N ARG A 136 17.89 -10.27 3.26
CA ARG A 136 19.09 -11.10 3.07
C ARG A 136 18.97 -12.48 3.68
N SER A 137 18.03 -12.67 4.61
CA SER A 137 17.76 -13.97 5.25
C SER A 137 16.88 -14.89 4.39
N ILE A 138 16.36 -14.41 3.27
CA ILE A 138 15.57 -15.24 2.34
C ILE A 138 16.51 -16.19 1.60
N THR A 139 16.35 -17.49 1.86
CA THR A 139 17.12 -18.58 1.23
C THR A 139 16.24 -19.34 0.24
N ASP A 140 16.89 -20.19 -0.58
CA ASP A 140 16.16 -21.10 -1.48
C ASP A 140 15.20 -22.02 -0.71
N ASP A 141 15.63 -22.52 0.47
CA ASP A 141 14.76 -23.34 1.35
C ASP A 141 13.51 -22.59 1.78
N ARG A 142 13.61 -21.27 2.04
CA ARG A 142 12.46 -20.43 2.40
C ARG A 142 11.50 -20.24 1.23
N ILE A 143 12.03 -20.12 0.02
CA ILE A 143 11.22 -20.08 -1.21
C ILE A 143 10.52 -21.44 -1.43
N ASP A 144 11.25 -22.55 -1.25
CA ASP A 144 10.69 -23.89 -1.40
C ASP A 144 9.61 -24.19 -0.33
N GLU A 145 9.78 -23.68 0.88
CA GLU A 145 8.72 -23.73 1.89
C GLU A 145 7.44 -23.02 1.39
N MET A 146 7.54 -21.82 0.82
CA MET A 146 6.38 -21.12 0.27
C MET A 146 5.71 -21.92 -0.86
N ARG A 147 6.51 -22.51 -1.75
CA ARG A 147 6.00 -23.42 -2.80
C ARG A 147 5.26 -24.62 -2.21
N SER A 148 5.79 -25.22 -1.14
CA SER A 148 5.16 -26.37 -0.45
C SER A 148 3.83 -26.00 0.22
N ARG A 149 3.63 -24.70 0.53
CA ARG A 149 2.37 -24.16 1.04
C ARG A 149 1.35 -23.79 -0.05
N GLY A 150 1.69 -24.08 -1.33
CA GLY A 150 0.81 -23.89 -2.48
C GLY A 150 0.90 -22.51 -3.13
N PHE A 151 1.95 -21.73 -2.85
CA PHE A 151 2.21 -20.48 -3.57
C PHE A 151 2.96 -20.74 -4.87
N THR A 152 2.56 -20.05 -5.93
CA THR A 152 3.29 -20.02 -7.19
C THR A 152 4.51 -19.09 -7.09
N ASP A 153 5.47 -19.24 -7.99
CA ASP A 153 6.64 -18.36 -8.06
C ASP A 153 6.23 -16.90 -8.31
N ASP A 154 5.18 -16.66 -9.11
CA ASP A 154 4.65 -15.33 -9.36
C ASP A 154 4.04 -14.70 -8.09
N GLU A 155 3.33 -15.50 -7.28
CA GLU A 155 2.77 -15.01 -6.00
C GLU A 155 3.88 -14.69 -5.00
N ILE A 156 4.91 -15.55 -4.90
CA ILE A 156 6.06 -15.32 -4.02
C ILE A 156 6.82 -14.05 -4.46
N TRP A 157 7.01 -13.90 -5.77
CA TRP A 157 7.60 -12.68 -6.34
C TRP A 157 6.77 -11.44 -6.01
N ASP A 158 5.45 -11.50 -6.21
CA ASP A 158 4.54 -10.37 -5.93
C ASP A 158 4.57 -9.96 -4.44
N ILE A 159 4.63 -10.91 -3.49
CA ILE A 159 4.77 -10.59 -2.07
C ILE A 159 6.05 -9.76 -1.84
N GLY A 160 7.18 -10.21 -2.37
CA GLY A 160 8.45 -9.51 -2.25
C GLY A 160 8.45 -8.14 -2.94
N ALA A 161 7.93 -8.07 -4.16
CA ALA A 161 7.88 -6.85 -4.95
C ALA A 161 6.96 -5.78 -4.34
N ILE A 162 5.78 -6.16 -3.83
CA ILE A 162 4.87 -5.27 -3.11
C ILE A 162 5.55 -4.74 -1.85
N THR A 163 6.20 -5.62 -1.07
CA THR A 163 6.93 -5.23 0.14
C THR A 163 8.03 -4.20 -0.19
N ALA A 164 8.82 -4.43 -1.22
CA ALA A 164 9.90 -3.53 -1.62
C ALA A 164 9.36 -2.18 -2.14
N PHE A 165 8.31 -2.20 -2.95
CA PHE A 165 7.67 -0.99 -3.46
C PHE A 165 7.09 -0.14 -2.32
N PHE A 166 6.39 -0.77 -1.37
CA PHE A 166 5.83 -0.03 -0.23
C PHE A 166 6.90 0.39 0.78
N ALA A 167 8.05 -0.26 0.84
CA ALA A 167 9.18 0.27 1.58
C ALA A 167 9.66 1.63 1.02
N LEU A 168 9.66 1.81 -0.32
CA LEU A 168 9.88 3.10 -0.96
C LEU A 168 8.74 4.08 -0.66
N SER A 169 7.49 3.67 -0.91
CA SER A 169 6.30 4.50 -0.71
C SER A 169 6.19 5.03 0.73
N ASN A 170 6.37 4.15 1.73
CA ASN A 170 6.31 4.52 3.14
C ASN A 170 7.37 5.58 3.50
N ARG A 171 8.59 5.44 2.99
CA ARG A 171 9.65 6.42 3.24
C ARG A 171 9.36 7.75 2.59
N LEU A 172 8.82 7.77 1.36
CA LEU A 172 8.40 9.00 0.70
C LEU A 172 7.28 9.70 1.48
N ALA A 173 6.25 8.96 1.89
CA ALA A 173 5.13 9.51 2.64
C ALA A 173 5.57 10.09 4.00
N ASN A 174 6.40 9.36 4.76
CA ASN A 174 6.96 9.82 6.03
C ASN A 174 7.89 11.03 5.84
N PHE A 175 8.80 10.97 4.87
CA PHE A 175 9.73 12.04 4.55
C PHE A 175 9.03 13.32 4.10
N ALA A 176 8.05 13.20 3.20
CA ALA A 176 7.27 14.33 2.72
C ALA A 176 6.25 14.84 3.74
N GLY A 177 5.97 14.08 4.81
CA GLY A 177 5.01 14.43 5.84
C GLY A 177 3.57 14.43 5.34
N ILE A 178 3.22 13.47 4.49
CA ILE A 178 1.88 13.38 3.88
C ILE A 178 0.88 12.87 4.92
N PRO A 179 -0.13 13.68 5.34
CA PRO A 179 -1.17 13.22 6.24
C PRO A 179 -2.19 12.35 5.49
N PRO A 180 -2.76 11.31 6.12
CA PRO A 180 -3.90 10.63 5.52
C PRO A 180 -5.12 11.56 5.43
N ASN A 181 -5.94 11.34 4.40
CA ASN A 181 -7.23 12.00 4.31
C ASN A 181 -8.18 11.45 5.38
N ASP A 182 -9.02 12.33 5.96
CA ASP A 182 -9.95 11.96 7.03
C ASP A 182 -10.96 10.88 6.58
N GLU A 183 -11.33 10.88 5.31
CA GLU A 183 -12.25 9.91 4.71
C GLU A 183 -11.78 8.47 4.86
N PHE A 184 -10.48 8.21 4.76
CA PHE A 184 -9.93 6.86 4.89
C PHE A 184 -10.15 6.24 6.28
N PHE A 185 -10.29 7.04 7.33
CA PHE A 185 -10.52 6.51 8.68
C PHE A 185 -11.88 5.83 8.84
N THR A 186 -12.86 6.23 8.03
CA THR A 186 -14.24 5.72 8.11
C THR A 186 -14.63 4.77 6.98
N MET A 187 -13.89 4.79 5.84
CA MET A 187 -14.18 3.93 4.69
C MET A 187 -14.11 2.44 5.04
N GLY A 188 -15.16 1.69 4.66
CA GLY A 188 -15.24 0.23 4.85
C GLY A 188 -15.47 -0.23 6.29
N ARG A 189 -15.87 0.68 7.19
CA ARG A 189 -16.27 0.37 8.57
C ARG A 189 -17.76 0.10 8.66
#